data_327df42a29709e631fb82c86d7bfe432
#
_entry.id   327df42a29709e631fb82c86d7bfe432
#
_cell.length_a   1.000
_cell.length_b   1.000
_cell.length_c   1.000
_cell.angle_alpha   90.00
_cell.angle_beta   90.00
_cell.angle_gamma   90.00
#
_symmetry.space_group_name_H-M   'P 1'
#
loop_
_entity.id
_entity.type
_entity.pdbx_description
1 polymer ?
#
loop_
_entity_poly.entity_id
_entity_poly.type
_entity_poly.pdbx_seq_one_letter_code
_entity_poly.pdbx_strand_id
1 'polypeptide(L)'
;ALKNKAIELGAEFTKGEVKNISEIKAKIIISAVGYLTNKLLKDIPVVPQKHTVFRVKCPKHIADMPLTSDFTSGVYWRPEGEEYLAGSPISSFDANDLEPDWNHFEELVWPALAKRVPIFEELKLTGGWAGYYDCNKLDNNAVVGKHPKYENLYMASGFTGRGLMQAPGIGRALSELITTGSYKSIDLSAFAIERVLENKKRPEPYVL
;
A
#
# COMPACT_ATOMS: atom_id res chain seq x y z
N ALA A 1 7.01 -17.49 1.36
CA ALA A 1 6.78 -18.33 0.16
C ALA A 1 7.48 -17.73 -1.08
N LEU A 2 7.08 -16.55 -1.63
CA LEU A 2 7.62 -16.00 -2.90
C LEU A 2 9.13 -15.77 -2.89
N LYS A 3 9.69 -15.20 -1.80
CA LYS A 3 11.14 -15.00 -1.67
C LYS A 3 11.91 -16.31 -1.80
N ASN A 4 11.49 -17.36 -1.10
CA ASN A 4 12.19 -18.66 -1.16
C ASN A 4 12.13 -19.25 -2.56
N LYS A 5 10.96 -19.14 -3.22
CA LYS A 5 10.81 -19.59 -4.60
C LYS A 5 11.69 -18.82 -5.58
N ALA A 6 11.84 -17.52 -5.39
CA ALA A 6 12.76 -16.71 -6.21
C ALA A 6 14.22 -17.15 -6.02
N ILE A 7 14.65 -17.43 -4.77
CA ILE A 7 15.98 -17.94 -4.49
C ILE A 7 16.22 -19.30 -5.15
N GLU A 8 15.26 -20.22 -5.07
CA GLU A 8 15.32 -21.52 -5.75
C GLU A 8 15.50 -21.39 -7.27
N LEU A 9 14.99 -20.28 -7.84
CA LEU A 9 15.12 -19.95 -9.26
C LEU A 9 16.36 -19.10 -9.60
N GLY A 10 17.27 -18.91 -8.65
CA GLY A 10 18.54 -18.23 -8.87
C GLY A 10 18.56 -16.74 -8.52
N ALA A 11 17.50 -16.20 -7.86
CA ALA A 11 17.55 -14.82 -7.40
C ALA A 11 18.47 -14.66 -6.16
N GLU A 12 19.29 -13.63 -6.16
CA GLU A 12 20.10 -13.25 -5.03
C GLU A 12 19.45 -12.09 -4.25
N PHE A 13 19.57 -12.12 -2.93
CA PHE A 13 19.04 -11.09 -2.04
C PHE A 13 20.18 -10.43 -1.28
N THR A 14 20.41 -9.16 -1.57
CA THR A 14 21.41 -8.33 -0.91
C THR A 14 20.73 -7.29 -0.02
N LYS A 15 21.17 -7.17 1.23
CA LYS A 15 20.74 -6.13 2.14
C LYS A 15 21.56 -4.87 1.89
N GLY A 16 20.88 -3.74 1.64
CA GLY A 16 21.54 -2.46 1.40
C GLY A 16 20.52 -1.34 1.23
N GLU A 17 21.00 -0.12 1.21
CA GLU A 17 20.22 1.08 0.92
C GLU A 17 20.75 1.70 -0.39
N VAL A 18 19.86 1.89 -1.34
CA VAL A 18 20.14 2.59 -2.60
C VAL A 18 19.75 4.05 -2.42
N LYS A 19 20.71 4.96 -2.49
CA LYS A 19 20.48 6.40 -2.39
C LYS A 19 20.28 7.08 -3.74
N ASN A 20 20.84 6.49 -4.78
CA ASN A 20 20.72 6.98 -6.15
C ASN A 20 20.62 5.79 -7.12
N ILE A 21 19.74 5.88 -8.09
CA ILE A 21 19.58 4.82 -9.11
C ILE A 21 20.85 4.60 -9.92
N SER A 22 21.68 5.62 -10.14
CA SER A 22 22.96 5.52 -10.83
C SER A 22 24.00 4.62 -10.15
N GLU A 23 23.81 4.29 -8.87
CA GLU A 23 24.65 3.33 -8.14
C GLU A 23 24.43 1.89 -8.63
N ILE A 24 23.30 1.62 -9.26
CA ILE A 24 22.92 0.28 -9.70
C ILE A 24 23.43 0.04 -11.12
N LYS A 25 24.40 -0.86 -11.27
CA LYS A 25 24.92 -1.30 -12.58
C LYS A 25 24.20 -2.57 -13.02
N ALA A 26 23.04 -2.43 -13.63
CA ALA A 26 22.25 -3.53 -14.16
C ALA A 26 21.69 -3.21 -15.55
N LYS A 27 21.48 -4.25 -16.37
CA LYS A 27 20.83 -4.10 -17.69
C LYS A 27 19.38 -3.63 -17.56
N ILE A 28 18.70 -4.06 -16.51
CA ILE A 28 17.30 -3.71 -16.19
C ILE A 28 17.24 -3.45 -14.69
N ILE A 29 16.60 -2.38 -14.31
CA ILE A 29 16.33 -1.98 -12.93
C ILE A 29 14.83 -1.94 -12.74
N ILE A 30 14.33 -2.55 -11.67
CA ILE A 30 12.91 -2.43 -11.27
C ILE A 30 12.88 -1.76 -9.90
N SER A 31 12.33 -0.55 -9.85
CA SER A 31 12.10 0.18 -8.60
C SER A 31 10.75 -0.21 -8.01
N ALA A 32 10.76 -0.89 -6.86
CA ALA A 32 9.58 -1.28 -6.09
C ALA A 32 9.73 -0.84 -4.63
N VAL A 33 10.19 0.39 -4.41
CA VAL A 33 10.60 0.91 -3.10
C VAL A 33 9.45 1.55 -2.30
N GLY A 34 8.22 1.43 -2.80
CA GLY A 34 7.01 1.88 -2.11
C GLY A 34 7.07 3.37 -1.75
N TYR A 35 6.79 3.72 -0.50
CA TYR A 35 6.73 5.11 -0.04
C TYR A 35 8.06 5.89 -0.16
N LEU A 36 9.16 5.22 -0.41
CA LEU A 36 10.46 5.87 -0.65
C LEU A 36 10.67 6.30 -2.10
N THR A 37 9.70 6.06 -2.99
CA THR A 37 9.82 6.36 -4.42
C THR A 37 10.25 7.79 -4.68
N ASN A 38 9.62 8.78 -4.05
CA ASN A 38 9.98 10.19 -4.25
C ASN A 38 11.40 10.56 -3.77
N LYS A 39 11.98 9.77 -2.88
CA LYS A 39 13.39 9.96 -2.47
C LYS A 39 14.36 9.63 -3.60
N LEU A 40 14.06 8.60 -4.40
CA LEU A 40 14.88 8.16 -5.53
C LEU A 40 14.50 8.85 -6.85
N LEU A 41 13.21 9.05 -7.08
CA LEU A 41 12.61 9.59 -8.30
C LEU A 41 11.77 10.81 -7.93
N LYS A 42 12.41 11.98 -7.94
CA LYS A 42 11.81 13.24 -7.44
C LYS A 42 10.61 13.73 -8.24
N ASP A 43 10.48 13.30 -9.47
CA ASP A 43 9.39 13.64 -10.39
C ASP A 43 8.16 12.74 -10.21
N ILE A 44 8.23 11.71 -9.36
CA ILE A 44 7.11 10.81 -9.07
C ILE A 44 6.48 11.21 -7.74
N PRO A 45 5.20 11.63 -7.70
CA PRO A 45 4.56 12.16 -6.49
C PRO A 45 4.04 11.06 -5.54
N VAL A 46 4.83 10.01 -5.35
CA VAL A 46 4.54 8.93 -4.42
C VAL A 46 5.24 9.22 -3.10
N VAL A 47 4.46 9.42 -2.06
CA VAL A 47 4.92 9.84 -0.73
C VAL A 47 4.39 8.91 0.37
N PRO A 48 5.05 8.87 1.53
CA PRO A 48 4.52 8.15 2.67
C PRO A 48 3.22 8.77 3.17
N GLN A 49 2.25 7.92 3.48
CA GLN A 49 1.01 8.27 4.14
C GLN A 49 0.84 7.33 5.32
N LYS A 50 0.88 7.88 6.55
CA LYS A 50 0.79 7.07 7.77
C LYS A 50 -0.65 6.62 8.02
N HIS A 51 -0.82 5.32 8.25
CA HIS A 51 -2.06 4.69 8.66
C HIS A 51 -1.86 3.95 9.97
N THR A 52 -2.85 4.04 10.86
CA THR A 52 -2.86 3.28 12.12
C THR A 52 -3.85 2.14 12.04
N VAL A 53 -3.43 0.97 12.51
CA VAL A 53 -4.29 -0.19 12.72
C VAL A 53 -4.34 -0.46 14.23
N PHE A 54 -5.55 -0.54 14.76
CA PHE A 54 -5.81 -0.80 16.17
C PHE A 54 -6.16 -2.27 16.39
N ARG A 55 -5.67 -2.85 17.48
CA ARG A 55 -6.09 -4.15 18.00
C ARG A 55 -7.07 -3.91 19.14
N VAL A 56 -8.20 -4.55 19.06
CA VAL A 56 -9.27 -4.43 20.07
C VAL A 56 -9.83 -5.78 20.46
N LYS A 57 -10.21 -5.92 21.71
CA LYS A 57 -10.84 -7.13 22.23
C LYS A 57 -12.27 -6.80 22.66
N CYS A 58 -13.21 -7.64 22.20
CA CYS A 58 -14.60 -7.61 22.63
C CYS A 58 -14.83 -8.66 23.73
N PRO A 59 -15.60 -8.36 24.78
CA PRO A 59 -15.95 -9.35 25.82
C PRO A 59 -16.66 -10.59 25.25
N LYS A 60 -17.47 -10.38 24.23
CA LYS A 60 -18.14 -11.47 23.50
C LYS A 60 -17.61 -11.49 22.06
N HIS A 61 -16.85 -12.54 21.75
CA HIS A 61 -16.39 -12.75 20.39
C HIS A 61 -17.57 -13.07 19.46
N ILE A 62 -17.64 -12.40 18.31
CA ILE A 62 -18.61 -12.68 17.25
C ILE A 62 -17.89 -13.54 16.22
N ALA A 63 -18.21 -14.84 16.23
CA ALA A 63 -17.67 -15.78 15.27
C ALA A 63 -18.13 -15.42 13.83
N ASP A 64 -17.29 -15.77 12.86
CA ASP A 64 -17.60 -15.65 11.44
C ASP A 64 -17.94 -14.23 10.93
N MET A 65 -17.53 -13.19 11.68
CA MET A 65 -17.67 -11.82 11.22
C MET A 65 -16.74 -11.58 10.02
N PRO A 66 -17.26 -11.11 8.87
CA PRO A 66 -16.41 -10.80 7.73
C PRO A 66 -15.61 -9.51 7.96
N LEU A 67 -14.61 -9.26 7.11
CA LEU A 67 -14.08 -7.92 6.93
C LEU A 67 -15.24 -7.00 6.56
N THR A 68 -15.44 -5.98 7.36
CA THR A 68 -16.54 -5.04 7.21
C THR A 68 -16.00 -3.62 7.11
N SER A 69 -16.54 -2.83 6.20
CA SER A 69 -16.25 -1.41 6.06
C SER A 69 -17.54 -0.60 6.17
N ASP A 70 -17.55 0.38 7.04
CA ASP A 70 -18.62 1.35 7.11
C ASP A 70 -18.32 2.52 6.17
N PHE A 71 -18.97 2.56 5.03
CA PHE A 71 -18.77 3.61 4.02
C PHE A 71 -19.14 5.03 4.50
N THR A 72 -19.91 5.14 5.58
CA THR A 72 -20.28 6.46 6.13
C THR A 72 -19.14 7.09 6.90
N SER A 73 -18.45 6.31 7.73
CA SER A 73 -17.30 6.76 8.52
C SER A 73 -15.95 6.41 7.88
N GLY A 74 -15.92 5.46 6.94
CA GLY A 74 -14.72 4.87 6.38
C GLY A 74 -14.01 3.88 7.33
N VAL A 75 -14.54 3.66 8.52
CA VAL A 75 -13.96 2.72 9.49
C VAL A 75 -14.19 1.29 9.01
N TYR A 76 -13.13 0.50 9.07
CA TYR A 76 -13.19 -0.93 8.77
C TYR A 76 -12.75 -1.76 9.98
N TRP A 77 -13.21 -3.00 10.03
CA TRP A 77 -12.77 -3.97 11.04
C TRP A 77 -12.87 -5.40 10.50
N ARG A 78 -12.08 -6.27 11.09
CA ARG A 78 -12.12 -7.72 10.83
C ARG A 78 -11.68 -8.51 12.05
N PRO A 79 -12.12 -9.76 12.21
CA PRO A 79 -11.56 -10.66 13.20
C PRO A 79 -10.08 -10.97 12.94
N GLU A 80 -9.33 -11.12 14.02
CA GLU A 80 -7.96 -11.61 14.02
C GLU A 80 -7.74 -12.49 15.26
N GLY A 81 -7.97 -13.80 15.10
CA GLY A 81 -8.00 -14.74 16.24
C GLY A 81 -9.13 -14.37 17.21
N GLU A 82 -8.79 -14.12 18.49
CA GLU A 82 -9.76 -13.70 19.52
C GLU A 82 -9.98 -12.19 19.59
N GLU A 83 -9.26 -11.43 18.80
CA GLU A 83 -9.32 -9.98 18.75
C GLU A 83 -9.92 -9.50 17.42
N TYR A 84 -10.01 -8.18 17.27
CA TYR A 84 -10.35 -7.53 16.00
C TYR A 84 -9.25 -6.54 15.65
N LEU A 85 -9.01 -6.40 14.36
CA LEU A 85 -8.27 -5.28 13.80
C LEU A 85 -9.25 -4.25 13.28
N ALA A 86 -9.00 -2.99 13.61
CA ALA A 86 -9.80 -1.87 13.14
C ALA A 86 -8.91 -0.72 12.66
N GLY A 87 -9.41 0.06 11.73
CA GLY A 87 -8.74 1.24 11.22
C GLY A 87 -9.69 2.14 10.46
N SER A 88 -9.16 3.22 9.95
CA SER A 88 -9.91 4.17 9.14
C SER A 88 -9.07 4.72 8.00
N PRO A 89 -9.68 5.32 6.96
CA PRO A 89 -8.95 5.94 5.87
C PRO A 89 -8.30 7.28 6.27
N ILE A 90 -8.62 7.81 7.44
CA ILE A 90 -7.99 9.04 7.91
C ILE A 90 -6.53 8.73 8.24
N SER A 91 -5.67 9.49 7.62
CA SER A 91 -4.25 9.27 7.61
C SER A 91 -3.50 10.59 7.63
N SER A 92 -2.25 10.55 8.07
CA SER A 92 -1.37 11.69 8.08
C SER A 92 -0.29 11.55 7.01
N PHE A 93 0.07 12.65 6.37
CA PHE A 93 1.29 12.76 5.56
C PHE A 93 2.51 13.13 6.40
N ASP A 94 2.36 13.25 7.72
CA ASP A 94 3.50 13.35 8.62
C ASP A 94 4.12 11.97 8.78
N ALA A 95 5.26 11.78 8.13
CA ALA A 95 5.97 10.52 8.04
C ALA A 95 7.22 10.50 8.94
N ASN A 96 7.21 11.26 10.03
CA ASN A 96 8.37 11.37 10.90
C ASN A 96 8.51 10.23 11.91
N ASP A 97 7.41 9.54 12.18
CA ASP A 97 7.36 8.41 13.11
C ASP A 97 6.36 7.33 12.69
N LEU A 98 6.43 6.19 13.38
CA LEU A 98 5.49 5.06 13.26
C LEU A 98 4.68 4.86 14.55
N GLU A 99 4.57 5.90 15.38
CA GLU A 99 3.70 5.85 16.54
C GLU A 99 2.24 5.85 16.08
N PRO A 100 1.41 4.95 16.64
CA PRO A 100 -0.02 4.95 16.39
C PRO A 100 -0.66 6.26 16.86
N ASP A 101 -1.66 6.70 16.13
CA ASP A 101 -2.50 7.82 16.56
C ASP A 101 -3.59 7.33 17.50
N TRP A 102 -3.29 7.25 18.78
CA TRP A 102 -4.20 6.71 19.80
C TRP A 102 -5.47 7.55 19.98
N ASN A 103 -5.36 8.88 19.83
CA ASN A 103 -6.52 9.78 19.94
C ASN A 103 -7.53 9.48 18.84
N HIS A 104 -7.05 9.11 17.67
CA HIS A 104 -7.89 8.76 16.54
C HIS A 104 -8.79 7.54 16.82
N PHE A 105 -8.34 6.62 17.66
CA PHE A 105 -9.18 5.51 18.11
C PHE A 105 -10.38 6.01 18.91
N GLU A 106 -10.13 6.85 19.89
CA GLU A 106 -11.16 7.38 20.80
C GLU A 106 -12.15 8.31 20.09
N GLU A 107 -11.65 9.15 19.21
CA GLU A 107 -12.45 10.22 18.59
C GLU A 107 -13.28 9.73 17.39
N LEU A 108 -12.79 8.73 16.66
CA LEU A 108 -13.45 8.30 15.42
C LEU A 108 -13.71 6.79 15.35
N VAL A 109 -12.68 5.97 15.58
CA VAL A 109 -12.77 4.54 15.26
C VAL A 109 -13.74 3.84 16.20
N TRP A 110 -13.55 3.96 17.49
CA TRP A 110 -14.42 3.34 18.49
C TRP A 110 -15.88 3.80 18.40
N PRO A 111 -16.21 5.10 18.32
CA PRO A 111 -17.61 5.54 18.16
C PRO A 111 -18.29 4.98 16.90
N ALA A 112 -17.55 4.90 15.78
CA ALA A 112 -18.09 4.32 14.55
C ALA A 112 -18.35 2.82 14.68
N LEU A 113 -17.45 2.07 15.32
CA LEU A 113 -17.59 0.65 15.60
C LEU A 113 -18.81 0.39 16.50
N ALA A 114 -18.92 1.08 17.63
CA ALA A 114 -20.03 0.96 18.58
C ALA A 114 -21.38 1.25 17.95
N LYS A 115 -21.45 2.28 17.10
CA LYS A 115 -22.67 2.63 16.37
C LYS A 115 -23.17 1.51 15.44
N ARG A 116 -22.24 0.74 14.84
CA ARG A 116 -22.58 -0.32 13.88
C ARG A 116 -22.80 -1.66 14.56
N VAL A 117 -22.08 -1.95 15.59
CA VAL A 117 -22.12 -3.21 16.34
C VAL A 117 -22.24 -2.86 17.83
N PRO A 118 -23.44 -2.81 18.43
CA PRO A 118 -23.64 -2.26 19.78
C PRO A 118 -22.75 -2.86 20.86
N ILE A 119 -22.44 -4.16 20.80
CA ILE A 119 -21.53 -4.78 21.78
C ILE A 119 -20.09 -4.23 21.70
N PHE A 120 -19.74 -3.52 20.65
CA PHE A 120 -18.45 -2.87 20.52
C PHE A 120 -18.31 -1.59 21.36
N GLU A 121 -19.36 -1.18 22.05
CA GLU A 121 -19.23 -0.19 23.15
C GLU A 121 -18.32 -0.69 24.27
N GLU A 122 -18.23 -2.01 24.45
CA GLU A 122 -17.41 -2.66 25.48
C GLU A 122 -16.00 -3.04 24.99
N LEU A 123 -15.58 -2.58 23.81
CA LEU A 123 -14.25 -2.87 23.28
C LEU A 123 -13.15 -2.34 24.21
N LYS A 124 -12.11 -3.15 24.34
CA LYS A 124 -10.86 -2.75 24.98
C LYS A 124 -9.76 -2.64 23.94
N LEU A 125 -9.12 -1.49 23.86
CA LEU A 125 -7.93 -1.29 23.07
C LEU A 125 -6.79 -2.13 23.68
N THR A 126 -6.23 -3.06 22.91
CA THR A 126 -5.16 -3.98 23.36
C THR A 126 -3.82 -3.65 22.73
N GLY A 127 -3.80 -2.77 21.73
CA GLY A 127 -2.60 -2.32 21.07
C GLY A 127 -2.87 -1.79 19.66
N GLY A 128 -1.81 -1.62 18.91
CA GLY A 128 -1.90 -1.15 17.54
C GLY A 128 -0.51 -0.94 16.94
N TRP A 129 -0.48 -0.59 15.68
CA TRP A 129 0.74 -0.20 14.98
C TRP A 129 0.42 0.80 13.88
N ALA A 130 1.41 1.57 13.48
CA ALA A 130 1.32 2.39 12.28
C ALA A 130 2.21 1.85 11.17
N GLY A 131 1.86 2.17 9.94
CA GLY A 131 2.62 1.85 8.74
C GLY A 131 2.45 2.92 7.68
N TYR A 132 3.33 2.89 6.67
CA TYR A 132 3.25 3.82 5.55
C TYR A 132 2.66 3.16 4.32
N TYR A 133 1.59 3.74 3.79
CA TYR A 133 1.18 3.53 2.42
C TYR A 133 2.06 4.35 1.48
N ASP A 134 2.26 3.84 0.29
CA ASP A 134 2.91 4.54 -0.82
C ASP A 134 1.86 5.34 -1.60
N CYS A 135 1.47 6.49 -1.06
CA CYS A 135 0.39 7.30 -1.59
C CYS A 135 0.81 8.03 -2.86
N ASN A 136 0.13 7.79 -3.98
CA ASN A 136 0.25 8.62 -5.17
C ASN A 136 -0.64 9.85 -5.01
N LYS A 137 -0.03 11.00 -4.71
CA LYS A 137 -0.75 12.27 -4.49
C LYS A 137 -1.53 12.79 -5.70
N LEU A 138 -1.24 12.30 -6.89
CA LEU A 138 -1.94 12.74 -8.09
C LEU A 138 -3.41 12.27 -8.07
N ASP A 139 -3.62 10.97 -7.75
CA ASP A 139 -4.93 10.34 -7.95
C ASP A 139 -5.14 9.03 -7.18
N ASN A 140 -4.30 8.70 -6.22
CA ASN A 140 -4.34 7.46 -5.43
C ASN A 140 -4.22 6.17 -6.26
N ASN A 141 -3.81 6.24 -7.51
CA ASN A 141 -3.63 5.08 -8.37
C ASN A 141 -2.17 4.71 -8.58
N ALA A 142 -1.92 3.44 -8.80
CA ALA A 142 -0.60 2.90 -9.04
C ALA A 142 0.10 3.58 -10.22
N VAL A 143 1.43 3.59 -10.16
CA VAL A 143 2.33 4.05 -11.22
C VAL A 143 3.21 2.88 -11.60
N VAL A 144 3.01 2.32 -12.80
CA VAL A 144 3.64 1.07 -13.23
C VAL A 144 4.12 1.16 -14.67
N GLY A 145 5.29 0.63 -14.94
CA GLY A 145 5.82 0.51 -16.31
C GLY A 145 7.25 0.98 -16.46
N LYS A 146 7.67 1.22 -17.70
CA LYS A 146 9.00 1.73 -18.05
C LYS A 146 9.04 3.24 -17.78
N HIS A 147 10.12 3.71 -17.15
CA HIS A 147 10.31 5.14 -16.90
C HIS A 147 10.79 5.85 -18.21
N PRO A 148 10.09 6.91 -18.69
CA PRO A 148 10.39 7.48 -19.99
C PRO A 148 11.76 8.18 -20.09
N LYS A 149 12.32 8.64 -18.97
CA LYS A 149 13.62 9.34 -18.91
C LYS A 149 14.83 8.42 -18.71
N TYR A 150 14.60 7.11 -18.42
CA TYR A 150 15.67 6.14 -18.16
C TYR A 150 15.47 4.93 -19.05
N GLU A 151 16.50 4.56 -19.81
CA GLU A 151 16.39 3.47 -20.80
C GLU A 151 16.12 2.10 -20.17
N ASN A 152 16.62 1.86 -18.97
CA ASN A 152 16.60 0.56 -18.32
C ASN A 152 15.81 0.52 -17.01
N LEU A 153 15.08 1.59 -16.67
CA LEU A 153 14.33 1.66 -15.43
C LEU A 153 12.85 1.37 -15.64
N TYR A 154 12.36 0.42 -14.86
CA TYR A 154 10.94 0.13 -14.66
C TYR A 154 10.55 0.42 -13.22
N MET A 155 9.28 0.65 -12.96
CA MET A 155 8.81 0.85 -11.60
C MET A 155 7.42 0.27 -11.35
N ALA A 156 7.15 0.00 -10.07
CA ALA A 156 5.84 -0.36 -9.55
C ALA A 156 5.69 0.28 -8.16
N SER A 157 4.86 1.31 -8.04
CA SER A 157 4.70 2.08 -6.82
C SER A 157 3.37 2.84 -6.81
N GLY A 158 3.05 3.51 -5.72
CA GLY A 158 1.87 4.36 -5.61
C GLY A 158 0.56 3.60 -5.47
N PHE A 159 0.60 2.41 -4.89
CA PHE A 159 -0.56 1.52 -4.76
C PHE A 159 -1.58 1.98 -3.72
N THR A 160 -1.21 2.92 -2.88
CA THR A 160 -2.08 3.53 -1.88
C THR A 160 -2.84 2.48 -1.06
N GLY A 161 -2.08 1.57 -0.41
CA GLY A 161 -2.59 0.49 0.45
C GLY A 161 -2.98 -0.82 -0.25
N ARG A 162 -3.10 -0.85 -1.58
CA ARG A 162 -3.57 -2.03 -2.34
C ARG A 162 -2.45 -2.90 -2.92
N GLY A 163 -1.19 -2.54 -2.66
CA GLY A 163 -0.03 -3.17 -3.30
C GLY A 163 0.10 -4.66 -3.03
N LEU A 164 -0.17 -5.13 -1.81
CA LEU A 164 -0.02 -6.54 -1.45
C LEU A 164 -0.92 -7.45 -2.30
N MET A 165 -2.20 -7.10 -2.45
CA MET A 165 -3.15 -7.89 -3.21
C MET A 165 -2.93 -7.80 -4.73
N GLN A 166 -2.36 -6.71 -5.22
CA GLN A 166 -2.10 -6.48 -6.63
C GLN A 166 -0.74 -7.03 -7.09
N ALA A 167 0.21 -7.24 -6.16
CA ALA A 167 1.60 -7.59 -6.46
C ALA A 167 1.79 -8.79 -7.43
N PRO A 168 1.03 -9.90 -7.34
CA PRO A 168 1.19 -11.00 -8.29
C PRO A 168 0.87 -10.62 -9.73
N GLY A 169 -0.23 -9.89 -9.94
CA GLY A 169 -0.65 -9.42 -11.26
C GLY A 169 0.32 -8.38 -11.84
N ILE A 170 0.76 -7.43 -11.00
CA ILE A 170 1.74 -6.41 -11.38
C ILE A 170 3.09 -7.03 -11.74
N GLY A 171 3.56 -7.98 -10.93
CA GLY A 171 4.83 -8.67 -11.20
C GLY A 171 4.79 -9.44 -12.51
N ARG A 172 3.69 -10.11 -12.81
CA ARG A 172 3.47 -10.80 -14.10
C ARG A 172 3.48 -9.82 -15.26
N ALA A 173 2.69 -8.75 -15.18
CA ALA A 173 2.58 -7.78 -16.27
C ALA A 173 3.92 -7.07 -16.54
N LEU A 174 4.69 -6.71 -15.50
CA LEU A 174 6.02 -6.16 -15.67
C LEU A 174 7.00 -7.17 -16.28
N SER A 175 6.95 -8.43 -15.87
CA SER A 175 7.77 -9.48 -16.47
C SER A 175 7.48 -9.63 -17.97
N GLU A 176 6.21 -9.63 -18.37
CA GLU A 176 5.80 -9.66 -19.78
C GLU A 176 6.30 -8.44 -20.54
N LEU A 177 6.11 -7.24 -20.00
CA LEU A 177 6.58 -6.00 -20.61
C LEU A 177 8.10 -5.99 -20.82
N ILE A 178 8.86 -6.45 -19.83
CA ILE A 178 10.33 -6.50 -19.88
C ILE A 178 10.82 -7.53 -20.88
N THR A 179 10.23 -8.71 -20.92
CA THR A 179 10.73 -9.82 -21.74
C THR A 179 10.22 -9.79 -23.17
N THR A 180 9.05 -9.26 -23.42
CA THR A 180 8.39 -9.27 -24.74
C THR A 180 8.13 -7.88 -25.33
N GLY A 181 8.40 -6.81 -24.58
CA GLY A 181 8.16 -5.43 -25.00
C GLY A 181 6.70 -4.98 -24.91
N SER A 182 5.79 -5.82 -24.42
CA SER A 182 4.35 -5.46 -24.29
C SER A 182 3.65 -6.28 -23.21
N TYR A 183 2.57 -5.74 -22.65
CA TYR A 183 1.65 -6.47 -21.80
C TYR A 183 0.93 -7.58 -22.61
N LYS A 184 0.72 -8.74 -22.01
CA LYS A 184 0.06 -9.89 -22.65
C LYS A 184 -1.21 -10.31 -21.92
N SER A 185 -1.12 -10.49 -20.59
CA SER A 185 -2.22 -11.01 -19.76
C SER A 185 -3.03 -9.91 -19.10
N ILE A 186 -2.38 -8.83 -18.68
CA ILE A 186 -2.99 -7.69 -17.98
C ILE A 186 -2.39 -6.42 -18.58
N ASP A 187 -3.20 -5.61 -19.22
CA ASP A 187 -2.77 -4.31 -19.75
C ASP A 187 -2.74 -3.26 -18.64
N LEU A 188 -1.56 -2.76 -18.32
CA LEU A 188 -1.33 -1.72 -17.33
C LEU A 188 -1.00 -0.35 -17.96
N SER A 189 -1.20 -0.17 -19.25
CA SER A 189 -0.92 1.09 -19.95
C SER A 189 -1.64 2.30 -19.34
N ALA A 190 -2.84 2.06 -18.78
CA ALA A 190 -3.60 3.07 -18.08
C ALA A 190 -2.93 3.60 -16.79
N PHE A 191 -1.93 2.88 -16.28
CA PHE A 191 -1.15 3.25 -15.07
C PHE A 191 0.29 3.65 -15.41
N ALA A 192 0.58 3.91 -16.68
CA ALA A 192 1.89 4.29 -17.15
C ALA A 192 2.44 5.54 -16.44
N ILE A 193 3.76 5.62 -16.36
CA ILE A 193 4.48 6.69 -15.65
C ILE A 193 4.25 8.04 -16.33
N GLU A 194 4.16 8.04 -17.66
CA GLU A 194 3.93 9.23 -18.50
C GLU A 194 2.71 10.02 -18.04
N ARG A 195 1.60 9.32 -17.69
CA ARG A 195 0.40 10.01 -17.22
C ARG A 195 0.64 10.87 -15.98
N VAL A 196 1.52 10.40 -15.10
CA VAL A 196 1.85 11.12 -13.86
C VAL A 196 2.71 12.33 -14.17
N LEU A 197 3.71 12.17 -15.04
CA LEU A 197 4.58 13.27 -15.49
C LEU A 197 3.81 14.33 -16.27
N GLU A 198 2.75 13.94 -16.98
CA GLU A 198 1.85 14.82 -17.73
C GLU A 198 0.66 15.33 -16.92
N ASN A 199 0.60 15.01 -15.61
CA ASN A 199 -0.50 15.38 -14.71
C ASN A 199 -1.89 14.88 -15.18
N LYS A 200 -1.93 13.74 -15.87
CA LYS A 200 -3.16 13.09 -16.34
C LYS A 200 -3.75 12.22 -15.22
N LYS A 201 -4.72 12.76 -14.49
CA LYS A 201 -5.38 12.08 -13.37
C LYS A 201 -6.25 10.92 -13.84
N ARG A 202 -6.24 9.84 -13.06
CA ARG A 202 -7.17 8.73 -13.12
C ARG A 202 -7.71 8.49 -11.70
N PRO A 203 -8.67 9.28 -11.23
CA PRO A 203 -9.08 9.26 -9.82
C PRO A 203 -9.56 7.88 -9.39
N GLU A 204 -9.11 7.47 -8.20
CA GLU A 204 -9.62 6.30 -7.49
C GLU A 204 -10.36 6.77 -6.24
N PRO A 205 -11.69 6.76 -6.25
CA PRO A 205 -12.49 7.29 -5.15
C PRO A 205 -12.54 6.35 -3.93
N TYR A 206 -12.23 5.06 -4.13
CA TYR A 206 -12.34 4.03 -3.10
C TYR A 206 -10.95 3.60 -2.61
N VAL A 207 -10.36 4.42 -1.75
CA VAL A 207 -9.13 4.09 -1.02
C VAL A 207 -9.53 3.67 0.39
N LEU A 208 -9.17 2.45 0.78
CA LEU A 208 -9.43 1.91 2.12
C LEU A 208 -8.31 2.30 3.08
#